data_74f329afdb52e35bd5bac82a484aa073
#
_entry.id   74f329afdb52e35bd5bac82a484aa073
#
_cell.length_a   1.000
_cell.length_b   1.000
_cell.length_c   1.000
_cell.angle_alpha   90.00
_cell.angle_beta   90.00
_cell.angle_gamma   90.00
#
_symmetry.space_group_name_H-M   'P 1'
#
loop_
_entity.id
_entity.type
_entity.pdbx_description
1 polymer ?
#
loop_
_entity_poly.entity_id
_entity_poly.type
_entity_poly.pdbx_seq_one_letter_code
_entity_poly.pdbx_strand_id
1 'polypeptide(L)'
;MFLQEVFKKGSLESLDRETLMTIQCFFENNLNVSETSRKLFVHRNTLVYRLEKIRKLTGLDLREFEHAITFKVALMVKKYLGSKPTRF
;
A
#
# COMPACT_ATOMS: atom_id res chain seq x y z
N MET A 1 14.67 2.57 12.35
CA MET A 1 14.72 3.02 11.06
C MET A 1 13.40 2.92 10.38
N PHE A 2 13.20 3.86 9.52
CA PHE A 2 11.93 3.96 8.84
C PHE A 2 11.47 2.70 8.17
N LEU A 3 12.28 2.05 7.37
CA LEU A 3 11.83 0.85 6.68
C LEU A 3 11.57 -0.30 7.63
N GLN A 4 12.29 -0.37 8.69
CA GLN A 4 12.06 -1.43 9.65
C GLN A 4 10.73 -1.23 10.35
N GLU A 5 10.35 0.01 10.58
CA GLU A 5 9.08 0.27 11.19
C GLU A 5 7.96 -0.16 10.28
N VAL A 6 8.05 0.14 9.02
CA VAL A 6 7.02 -0.20 8.09
C VAL A 6 6.85 -1.71 7.94
N PHE A 7 7.95 -2.44 7.92
CA PHE A 7 7.85 -3.86 7.71
C PHE A 7 7.68 -4.68 8.97
N LYS A 8 7.68 -4.05 10.13
CA LYS A 8 7.70 -4.77 11.31
C LYS A 8 6.54 -5.65 11.58
N LYS A 9 5.37 -5.29 11.24
CA LYS A 9 4.28 -6.06 11.49
C LYS A 9 3.82 -6.90 10.42
N GLY A 10 4.38 -7.39 9.68
CA GLY A 10 3.85 -8.24 8.69
C GLY A 10 4.42 -8.00 7.38
N SER A 11 5.16 -7.02 7.31
CA SER A 11 5.88 -6.71 6.14
C SER A 11 5.10 -6.65 4.86
N LEU A 12 5.69 -6.13 3.83
CA LEU A 12 5.07 -6.03 2.52
C LEU A 12 5.00 -7.39 1.84
N GLU A 13 5.84 -8.32 2.26
CA GLU A 13 5.79 -9.65 1.67
C GLU A 13 4.53 -10.39 2.01
N SER A 14 3.85 -10.02 3.07
CA SER A 14 2.65 -10.74 3.42
C SER A 14 1.43 -10.17 2.74
N LEU A 15 1.57 -9.12 1.93
CA LEU A 15 0.45 -8.55 1.21
C LEU A 15 0.25 -9.35 -0.06
N ASP A 16 -0.97 -9.77 -0.32
CA ASP A 16 -1.21 -10.55 -1.50
C ASP A 16 -1.37 -9.67 -2.73
N ARG A 17 -1.49 -10.30 -3.89
CA ARG A 17 -1.57 -9.56 -5.13
C ARG A 17 -2.78 -8.62 -5.17
N GLU A 18 -3.91 -9.09 -4.68
CA GLU A 18 -5.12 -8.28 -4.70
C GLU A 18 -4.94 -7.03 -3.85
N THR A 19 -4.29 -7.16 -2.70
CA THR A 19 -4.04 -6.03 -1.83
C THR A 19 -3.10 -5.04 -2.50
N LEU A 20 -2.04 -5.55 -3.13
CA LEU A 20 -1.09 -4.67 -3.79
C LEU A 20 -1.74 -3.94 -4.95
N MET A 21 -2.62 -4.59 -5.70
CA MET A 21 -3.33 -3.94 -6.78
C MET A 21 -4.27 -2.86 -6.26
N THR A 22 -4.89 -3.12 -5.12
CA THR A 22 -5.75 -2.13 -4.49
C THR A 22 -4.95 -0.90 -4.09
N ILE A 23 -3.79 -1.10 -3.50
CA ILE A 23 -2.94 -0.01 -3.08
C ILE A 23 -2.49 0.82 -4.28
N GLN A 24 -2.05 0.13 -5.33
CA GLN A 24 -1.58 0.83 -6.51
C GLN A 24 -2.70 1.65 -7.14
N CYS A 25 -3.87 1.09 -7.25
CA CYS A 25 -5.02 1.79 -7.83
C CYS A 25 -5.39 3.00 -6.98
N PHE A 26 -5.30 2.86 -5.66
CA PHE A 26 -5.61 3.95 -4.75
C PHE A 26 -4.64 5.11 -4.96
N PHE A 27 -3.36 4.81 -5.10
CA PHE A 27 -2.38 5.85 -5.36
C PHE A 27 -2.60 6.49 -6.74
N GLU A 28 -2.93 5.68 -7.73
CA GLU A 28 -3.14 6.22 -9.07
C GLU A 28 -4.37 7.10 -9.16
N ASN A 29 -5.30 6.95 -8.23
CA ASN A 29 -6.48 7.76 -8.21
C ASN A 29 -6.43 8.82 -7.11
N ASN A 30 -5.23 9.22 -6.78
CA ASN A 30 -4.99 10.32 -5.84
C ASN A 30 -5.64 10.14 -4.48
N LEU A 31 -5.63 8.92 -3.99
CA LEU A 31 -6.17 8.57 -2.68
C LEU A 31 -7.67 8.85 -2.59
N ASN A 32 -8.36 8.76 -3.71
CA ASN A 32 -9.79 8.99 -3.74
C ASN A 32 -10.51 7.66 -3.62
N VAL A 33 -11.23 7.46 -2.53
CA VAL A 33 -11.90 6.20 -2.27
C VAL A 33 -12.97 5.89 -3.31
N SER A 34 -13.78 6.87 -3.67
CA SER A 34 -14.86 6.66 -4.63
C SER A 34 -14.35 6.27 -6.00
N GLU A 35 -13.34 7.00 -6.48
CA GLU A 35 -12.78 6.68 -7.80
C GLU A 35 -12.12 5.32 -7.80
N THR A 36 -11.38 5.03 -6.74
CA THR A 36 -10.69 3.75 -6.67
C THR A 36 -11.67 2.59 -6.64
N SER A 37 -12.77 2.72 -5.89
CA SER A 37 -13.73 1.65 -5.82
C SER A 37 -14.38 1.42 -7.19
N ARG A 38 -14.63 2.48 -7.93
CA ARG A 38 -15.17 2.33 -9.27
C ARG A 38 -14.20 1.63 -10.20
N LYS A 39 -12.93 2.01 -10.13
CA LYS A 39 -11.94 1.40 -11.00
C LYS A 39 -11.73 -0.08 -10.68
N LEU A 40 -11.87 -0.44 -9.43
CA LEU A 40 -11.68 -1.82 -9.01
C LEU A 40 -12.97 -2.63 -9.06
N PHE A 41 -14.09 -1.99 -9.40
CA PHE A 41 -15.39 -2.64 -9.47
C PHE A 41 -15.76 -3.29 -8.13
N VAL A 42 -15.50 -2.58 -7.04
CA VAL A 42 -15.89 -3.07 -5.72
C VAL A 42 -16.72 -2.01 -5.02
N HIS A 43 -17.48 -2.43 -4.04
CA HIS A 43 -18.26 -1.50 -3.26
C HIS A 43 -17.31 -0.65 -2.44
N ARG A 44 -17.70 0.59 -2.20
CA ARG A 44 -16.89 1.50 -1.41
C ARG A 44 -16.55 0.93 -0.05
N ASN A 45 -17.50 0.28 0.61
CA ASN A 45 -17.25 -0.29 1.94
C ASN A 45 -16.20 -1.40 1.88
N THR A 46 -16.16 -2.14 0.78
CA THR A 46 -15.15 -3.18 0.61
C THR A 46 -13.76 -2.55 0.53
N LEU A 47 -13.67 -1.44 -0.19
CA LEU A 47 -12.39 -0.76 -0.30
C LEU A 47 -11.94 -0.23 1.06
N VAL A 48 -12.86 0.38 1.80
CA VAL A 48 -12.53 0.90 3.12
C VAL A 48 -12.07 -0.23 4.03
N TYR A 49 -12.71 -1.38 3.94
CA TYR A 49 -12.30 -2.54 4.74
C TYR A 49 -10.87 -2.96 4.38
N ARG A 50 -10.55 -2.98 3.09
CA ARG A 50 -9.21 -3.35 2.66
C ARG A 50 -8.17 -2.35 3.15
N LEU A 51 -8.49 -1.07 3.15
CA LEU A 51 -7.56 -0.06 3.63
C LEU A 51 -7.34 -0.18 5.14
N GLU A 52 -8.40 -0.54 5.89
CA GLU A 52 -8.25 -0.76 7.32
C GLU A 52 -7.38 -1.98 7.60
N LYS A 53 -7.52 -3.01 6.79
CA LYS A 53 -6.71 -4.19 6.96
C LYS A 53 -5.23 -3.86 6.74
N ILE A 54 -4.94 -3.05 5.74
CA ILE A 54 -3.58 -2.62 5.48
C ILE A 54 -3.05 -1.82 6.66
N ARG A 55 -3.88 -0.96 7.24
CA ARG A 55 -3.46 -0.19 8.39
C ARG A 55 -3.10 -1.11 9.56
N LYS A 56 -3.87 -2.16 9.75
CA LYS A 56 -3.59 -3.08 10.84
C LYS A 56 -2.32 -3.88 10.58
N LEU A 57 -2.05 -4.20 9.34
CA LEU A 57 -0.86 -4.97 9.03
C LEU A 57 0.41 -4.14 9.05
N THR A 58 0.35 -2.93 8.61
CA THR A 58 1.56 -2.13 8.46
C THR A 58 1.67 -0.96 9.42
N GLY A 59 0.59 -0.60 10.06
CA GLY A 59 0.61 0.56 10.93
C GLY A 59 0.40 1.87 10.20
N LEU A 60 0.21 1.83 8.88
CA LEU A 60 0.07 3.04 8.10
C LEU A 60 -1.32 3.12 7.48
N ASP A 61 -1.98 4.25 7.69
CA ASP A 61 -3.30 4.46 7.13
C ASP A 61 -3.14 5.19 5.80
N LEU A 62 -3.40 4.51 4.71
CA LEU A 62 -3.18 5.08 3.39
C LEU A 62 -4.10 6.26 3.07
N ARG A 63 -5.12 6.48 3.90
CA ARG A 63 -5.98 7.63 3.69
C ARG A 63 -5.35 8.90 4.25
N GLU A 64 -4.27 8.76 5.04
CA GLU A 64 -3.54 9.89 5.57
C GLU A 64 -2.42 10.19 4.59
N PHE A 65 -2.33 11.41 4.15
CA PHE A 65 -1.37 11.78 3.11
C PHE A 65 0.07 11.41 3.45
N GLU A 66 0.49 11.72 4.66
CA GLU A 66 1.86 11.43 5.05
C GLU A 66 2.13 9.94 5.15
N HIS A 67 1.14 9.17 5.63
CA HIS A 67 1.30 7.73 5.69
C HIS A 67 1.34 7.15 4.28
N ALA A 68 0.56 7.72 3.37
CA ALA A 68 0.55 7.24 2.00
C ALA A 68 1.91 7.45 1.36
N ILE A 69 2.52 8.60 1.60
CA ILE A 69 3.83 8.87 1.04
C ILE A 69 4.85 7.88 1.60
N THR A 70 4.81 7.63 2.90
CA THR A 70 5.71 6.68 3.53
C THR A 70 5.56 5.31 2.92
N PHE A 71 4.32 4.87 2.73
CA PHE A 71 4.06 3.56 2.17
C PHE A 71 4.55 3.47 0.73
N LYS A 72 4.32 4.52 -0.04
CA LYS A 72 4.75 4.52 -1.43
C LYS A 72 6.26 4.44 -1.55
N VAL A 73 6.97 5.16 -0.71
CA VAL A 73 8.42 5.11 -0.72
C VAL A 73 8.90 3.71 -0.35
N ALA A 74 8.26 3.09 0.65
CA ALA A 74 8.64 1.75 1.07
C ALA A 74 8.42 0.74 -0.06
N LEU A 75 7.33 0.88 -0.80
CA LEU A 75 7.06 -0.01 -1.92
C LEU A 75 8.09 0.19 -3.03
N MET A 76 8.47 1.41 -3.28
CA MET A 76 9.46 1.68 -4.32
C MET A 76 10.80 1.08 -3.94
N VAL A 77 11.18 1.20 -2.69
CA VAL A 77 12.45 0.64 -2.24
C VAL A 77 12.42 -0.90 -2.35
N LYS A 78 11.31 -1.50 -1.94
CA LYS A 78 11.19 -2.94 -2.02
C LYS A 78 11.29 -3.42 -3.46
N LYS A 79 10.61 -2.73 -4.36
CA LYS A 79 10.62 -3.11 -5.75
C LYS A 79 12.01 -2.98 -6.35
N TYR A 80 12.69 -1.90 -6.01
CA TYR A 80 14.02 -1.67 -6.52
C TYR A 80 14.98 -2.76 -6.06
N LEU A 81 14.96 -3.06 -4.76
CA LEU A 81 15.86 -4.07 -4.23
C LEU A 81 15.53 -5.45 -4.77
N GLY A 82 14.26 -5.71 -4.99
CA GLY A 82 13.87 -6.99 -5.51
C GLY A 82 14.21 -7.21 -6.96
N SER A 83 14.20 -6.13 -7.75
CA SER A 83 14.45 -6.30 -9.17
C SER A 83 15.88 -6.10 -9.55
N LYS A 84 16.67 -5.45 -8.74
CA LYS A 84 18.03 -5.21 -9.11
C LYS A 84 18.93 -5.52 -8.04
N PRO A 85 19.11 -6.68 -7.75
CA PRO A 85 19.93 -7.05 -6.64
C PRO A 85 21.30 -6.56 -6.69
N THR A 86 21.77 -6.17 -7.77
CA THR A 86 23.07 -5.96 -7.73
C THR A 86 23.51 -4.76 -8.02
N ARG A 87 23.07 -3.99 -8.41
CA ARG A 87 23.59 -2.99 -8.82
C ARG A 87 23.67 -1.99 -8.01
N PHE A 88 24.33 -1.38 -7.84
CA PHE A 88 24.49 -0.24 -7.22
C PHE A 88 25.83 -0.01 -7.27
#